data_62b91e40cbdd2363c0776e691c69d596
#
_entry.id   62b91e40cbdd2363c0776e691c69d596
#
_cell.length_a   1.000
_cell.length_b   1.000
_cell.length_c   1.000
_cell.angle_alpha   90.00
_cell.angle_beta   90.00
_cell.angle_gamma   90.00
#
_symmetry.space_group_name_H-M   'P 1'
#
loop_
_entity.id
_entity.type
_entity.pdbx_description
1 polymer ?
#
loop_
_entity_poly.entity_id
_entity_poly.type
_entity_poly.pdbx_seq_one_letter_code
_entity_poly.pdbx_strand_id
1 'polypeptide(L)'
;MTRKYFGTDGIRGTVGQSPITPDFVLRLAHAVGRVLKQTEAHPTVLIGKDTRISGYMLESALESGFNSAGVNVVLLGPLPTPGVAYLTRAQRASLGVVISASHNPFADNGIKFFSAQGNKLSDAWELAVEAALDEVPVWVDSANLGKTKRLDDAAGRYIEFCKSTFSNELTLKGLKVVVDAAHGAAYHIAPKVFHELGADVVAIGCAPDGLNINHEVGATHPDALVRAVKANHADFGIALDGDADRLQMVDAQGRLYNGDELLYLMADDRLANDEVVPGVVGTLMTNMAVEVALKKRGVQFVRAKVGDRYVLEELAKHQWLLGGEGSGHLLALDKHTTGDGLVSALQILQTCVRSGSSMAELLKDVTLFPQTLINVRLRPGQDWQSNERMKTEVQKTEAELKDTGRVLIRASGTEPLVRVMVEARDEAQANACAQRIADTLSA
;
A
#
# COMPACT_ATOMS: atom_id res chain seq x y z
N MET A 1 -14.17 -16.23 16.26
CA MET A 1 -14.37 -16.87 14.94
C MET A 1 -13.23 -16.41 14.04
N THR A 2 -12.71 -17.26 13.17
CA THR A 2 -11.73 -16.89 12.16
C THR A 2 -12.45 -16.40 10.93
N ARG A 3 -11.95 -15.29 10.30
CA ARG A 3 -12.46 -14.76 9.04
C ARG A 3 -12.32 -15.80 7.92
N LYS A 4 -13.34 -15.93 7.10
CA LYS A 4 -13.42 -16.91 6.00
C LYS A 4 -13.01 -16.31 4.66
N TYR A 5 -13.42 -15.07 4.39
CA TYR A 5 -13.23 -14.39 3.12
C TYR A 5 -12.32 -13.16 3.24
N PHE A 6 -12.40 -12.43 4.36
CA PHE A 6 -11.58 -11.26 4.57
C PHE A 6 -10.12 -11.63 4.89
N GLY A 7 -9.20 -11.12 4.06
CA GLY A 7 -7.75 -11.14 4.31
C GLY A 7 -7.28 -9.94 5.16
N THR A 8 -6.01 -9.61 5.06
CA THR A 8 -5.41 -8.42 5.72
C THR A 8 -5.82 -7.11 5.05
N ASP A 9 -6.22 -7.14 3.77
CA ASP A 9 -6.58 -5.97 2.97
C ASP A 9 -7.80 -6.27 2.07
N GLY A 10 -8.94 -6.52 2.69
CA GLY A 10 -10.18 -6.85 2.00
C GLY A 10 -10.27 -8.29 1.52
N ILE A 11 -11.11 -8.51 0.52
CA ILE A 11 -11.36 -9.80 -0.12
C ILE A 11 -10.66 -9.81 -1.48
N ARG A 12 -9.83 -10.81 -1.79
CA ARG A 12 -9.10 -10.91 -3.05
C ARG A 12 -9.19 -12.31 -3.64
N GLY A 13 -9.04 -12.40 -4.95
CA GLY A 13 -8.97 -13.68 -5.67
C GLY A 13 -8.92 -13.51 -7.18
N THR A 14 -8.83 -14.64 -7.87
CA THR A 14 -8.87 -14.69 -9.34
C THR A 14 -10.31 -14.49 -9.82
N VAL A 15 -10.49 -13.61 -10.78
CA VAL A 15 -11.80 -13.29 -11.35
C VAL A 15 -12.43 -14.53 -11.98
N GLY A 16 -13.73 -14.74 -11.71
CA GLY A 16 -14.48 -15.92 -12.16
C GLY A 16 -14.37 -17.11 -11.21
N GLN A 17 -13.56 -17.00 -10.15
CA GLN A 17 -13.49 -17.98 -9.06
C GLN A 17 -13.97 -17.32 -7.75
N SER A 18 -14.70 -18.09 -6.92
CA SER A 18 -15.12 -17.59 -5.61
C SER A 18 -13.89 -17.20 -4.76
N PRO A 19 -13.90 -16.01 -4.11
CA PRO A 19 -15.02 -15.11 -3.90
C PRO A 19 -15.18 -13.98 -4.94
N ILE A 20 -14.37 -13.94 -6.01
CA ILE A 20 -14.44 -12.85 -7.01
C ILE A 20 -15.34 -13.26 -8.19
N THR A 21 -16.61 -13.47 -7.89
CA THR A 21 -17.68 -13.74 -8.85
C THR A 21 -18.83 -12.74 -8.65
N PRO A 22 -19.61 -12.40 -9.72
CA PRO A 22 -20.65 -11.37 -9.62
C PRO A 22 -21.77 -11.74 -8.63
N ASP A 23 -22.14 -13.01 -8.53
CA ASP A 23 -23.14 -13.50 -7.57
C ASP A 23 -22.67 -13.37 -6.12
N PHE A 24 -21.43 -13.74 -5.83
CA PHE A 24 -20.85 -13.56 -4.50
C PHE A 24 -20.77 -12.08 -4.13
N VAL A 25 -20.27 -11.23 -5.04
CA VAL A 25 -20.08 -9.80 -4.81
C VAL A 25 -21.42 -9.06 -4.61
N LEU A 26 -22.46 -9.45 -5.34
CA LEU A 26 -23.81 -8.94 -5.11
C LEU A 26 -24.30 -9.28 -3.69
N ARG A 27 -24.15 -10.53 -3.27
CA ARG A 27 -24.52 -10.98 -1.92
C ARG A 27 -23.69 -10.29 -0.84
N LEU A 28 -22.38 -10.11 -1.07
CA LEU A 28 -21.49 -9.38 -0.17
C LEU A 28 -21.98 -7.94 0.03
N ALA A 29 -22.28 -7.23 -1.05
CA ALA A 29 -22.77 -5.85 -0.98
C ALA A 29 -24.10 -5.75 -0.25
N HIS A 30 -25.01 -6.70 -0.48
CA HIS A 30 -26.28 -6.79 0.25
C HIS A 30 -26.05 -7.01 1.75
N ALA A 31 -25.17 -7.94 2.12
CA ALA A 31 -24.82 -8.23 3.52
C ALA A 31 -24.18 -7.01 4.21
N VAL A 32 -23.24 -6.34 3.53
CA VAL A 32 -22.64 -5.07 4.00
C VAL A 32 -23.72 -4.01 4.21
N GLY A 33 -24.65 -3.86 3.24
CA GLY A 33 -25.76 -2.93 3.34
C GLY A 33 -26.67 -3.19 4.56
N ARG A 34 -26.95 -4.45 4.85
CA ARG A 34 -27.71 -4.85 6.06
C ARG A 34 -26.99 -4.48 7.35
N VAL A 35 -25.67 -4.68 7.40
CA VAL A 35 -24.86 -4.31 8.57
C VAL A 35 -24.86 -2.78 8.76
N LEU A 36 -24.70 -2.00 7.69
CA LEU A 36 -24.78 -0.54 7.75
C LEU A 36 -26.14 -0.04 8.26
N LYS A 37 -27.21 -0.64 7.81
CA LYS A 37 -28.58 -0.26 8.21
C LYS A 37 -28.93 -0.56 9.67
N GLN A 38 -28.10 -1.31 10.39
CA GLN A 38 -28.26 -1.48 11.84
C GLN A 38 -27.97 -0.21 12.62
N THR A 39 -27.14 0.67 12.07
CA THR A 39 -26.69 1.91 12.74
C THR A 39 -27.13 3.18 12.02
N GLU A 40 -27.51 3.11 10.74
CA GLU A 40 -27.85 4.26 9.92
C GLU A 40 -29.10 3.99 9.05
N ALA A 41 -30.10 4.86 9.12
CA ALA A 41 -31.35 4.66 8.40
C ALA A 41 -31.20 4.80 6.87
N HIS A 42 -30.35 5.71 6.41
CA HIS A 42 -30.14 6.04 5.00
C HIS A 42 -28.65 6.04 4.61
N PRO A 43 -27.95 4.90 4.69
CA PRO A 43 -26.52 4.85 4.41
C PRO A 43 -26.25 5.15 2.93
N THR A 44 -25.09 5.77 2.68
CA THR A 44 -24.56 6.04 1.36
C THR A 44 -23.16 5.46 1.24
N VAL A 45 -22.92 4.68 0.19
CA VAL A 45 -21.64 4.03 -0.10
C VAL A 45 -21.01 4.68 -1.33
N LEU A 46 -19.72 5.01 -1.25
CA LEU A 46 -18.92 5.41 -2.39
C LEU A 46 -18.20 4.18 -2.97
N ILE A 47 -18.21 4.03 -4.31
CA ILE A 47 -17.51 2.94 -4.99
C ILE A 47 -16.54 3.51 -6.01
N GLY A 48 -15.24 3.26 -5.81
CA GLY A 48 -14.18 3.50 -6.77
C GLY A 48 -13.57 2.19 -7.26
N LYS A 49 -12.82 2.26 -8.34
CA LYS A 49 -12.17 1.08 -8.94
C LYS A 49 -10.85 1.43 -9.58
N ASP A 50 -10.00 0.43 -9.81
CA ASP A 50 -8.88 0.55 -10.73
C ASP A 50 -9.32 0.34 -12.19
N THR A 51 -8.37 0.13 -13.06
CA THR A 51 -8.59 0.07 -14.52
C THR A 51 -8.87 -1.34 -15.05
N ARG A 52 -8.90 -2.37 -14.19
CA ARG A 52 -9.15 -3.77 -14.61
C ARG A 52 -10.49 -3.90 -15.30
N ILE A 53 -10.53 -4.67 -16.40
CA ILE A 53 -11.78 -4.90 -17.16
C ILE A 53 -12.88 -5.51 -16.27
N SER A 54 -12.51 -6.37 -15.32
CA SER A 54 -13.44 -6.98 -14.37
C SER A 54 -14.09 -5.98 -13.40
N GLY A 55 -13.47 -4.79 -13.23
CA GLY A 55 -14.00 -3.72 -12.38
C GLY A 55 -15.40 -3.28 -12.76
N TYR A 56 -15.75 -3.26 -14.05
CA TYR A 56 -17.08 -2.88 -14.53
C TYR A 56 -18.15 -3.88 -14.09
N MET A 57 -17.88 -5.17 -14.23
CA MET A 57 -18.79 -6.24 -13.80
C MET A 57 -18.99 -6.22 -12.28
N LEU A 58 -17.91 -6.09 -11.53
CA LEU A 58 -17.95 -6.11 -10.06
C LEU A 58 -18.62 -4.85 -9.50
N GLU A 59 -18.42 -3.67 -10.14
CA GLU A 59 -19.11 -2.42 -9.79
C GLU A 59 -20.64 -2.57 -9.92
N SER A 60 -21.11 -3.15 -11.03
CA SER A 60 -22.55 -3.39 -11.26
C SER A 60 -23.13 -4.37 -10.23
N ALA A 61 -22.38 -5.39 -9.85
CA ALA A 61 -22.80 -6.35 -8.82
C ALA A 61 -22.88 -5.69 -7.44
N LEU A 62 -21.88 -4.89 -7.05
CA LEU A 62 -21.90 -4.12 -5.81
C LEU A 62 -23.07 -3.12 -5.77
N GLU A 63 -23.26 -2.37 -6.84
CA GLU A 63 -24.37 -1.41 -6.99
C GLU A 63 -25.71 -2.09 -6.74
N SER A 64 -25.98 -3.19 -7.45
CA SER A 64 -27.22 -3.95 -7.31
C SER A 64 -27.41 -4.50 -5.90
N GLY A 65 -26.35 -5.04 -5.30
CA GLY A 65 -26.38 -5.57 -3.94
C GLY A 65 -26.69 -4.50 -2.89
N PHE A 66 -26.03 -3.34 -2.95
CA PHE A 66 -26.29 -2.23 -2.03
C PHE A 66 -27.72 -1.66 -2.21
N ASN A 67 -28.12 -1.40 -3.45
CA ASN A 67 -29.47 -0.87 -3.72
C ASN A 67 -30.56 -1.81 -3.23
N SER A 68 -30.37 -3.12 -3.38
CA SER A 68 -31.30 -4.14 -2.89
C SER A 68 -31.43 -4.22 -1.36
N ALA A 69 -30.44 -3.71 -0.63
CA ALA A 69 -30.45 -3.56 0.82
C ALA A 69 -30.98 -2.17 1.26
N GLY A 70 -31.38 -1.30 0.34
CA GLY A 70 -31.83 0.06 0.63
C GLY A 70 -30.71 1.04 0.92
N VAL A 71 -29.51 0.82 0.36
CA VAL A 71 -28.32 1.67 0.53
C VAL A 71 -28.09 2.47 -0.76
N ASN A 72 -27.86 3.77 -0.62
CA ASN A 72 -27.52 4.62 -1.76
C ASN A 72 -26.07 4.39 -2.19
N VAL A 73 -25.82 4.50 -3.50
CA VAL A 73 -24.51 4.33 -4.09
C VAL A 73 -24.06 5.59 -4.83
N VAL A 74 -22.79 5.94 -4.69
CA VAL A 74 -22.12 6.99 -5.46
C VAL A 74 -20.94 6.36 -6.19
N LEU A 75 -20.99 6.33 -7.51
CA LEU A 75 -19.93 5.80 -8.36
C LEU A 75 -18.88 6.89 -8.62
N LEU A 76 -17.60 6.59 -8.37
CA LEU A 76 -16.48 7.50 -8.53
C LEU A 76 -15.72 7.28 -9.84
N GLY A 77 -15.92 6.10 -10.49
CA GLY A 77 -15.11 5.67 -11.62
C GLY A 77 -13.71 5.22 -11.22
N PRO A 78 -12.75 5.22 -12.18
CA PRO A 78 -11.35 4.93 -11.88
C PRO A 78 -10.76 6.00 -10.97
N LEU A 79 -10.37 5.58 -9.75
CA LEU A 79 -9.83 6.47 -8.72
C LEU A 79 -8.88 5.68 -7.81
N PRO A 80 -7.71 6.22 -7.43
CA PRO A 80 -6.82 5.63 -6.44
C PRO A 80 -7.50 5.20 -5.16
N THR A 81 -7.04 4.08 -4.58
CA THR A 81 -7.52 3.61 -3.27
C THR A 81 -7.53 4.72 -2.20
N PRO A 82 -6.43 5.50 -2.02
CA PRO A 82 -6.46 6.62 -1.08
C PRO A 82 -7.45 7.72 -1.48
N GLY A 83 -7.71 7.95 -2.75
CA GLY A 83 -8.72 8.90 -3.22
C GLY A 83 -10.14 8.51 -2.79
N VAL A 84 -10.46 7.21 -2.80
CA VAL A 84 -11.74 6.70 -2.27
C VAL A 84 -11.84 6.91 -0.77
N ALA A 85 -10.77 6.59 -0.02
CA ALA A 85 -10.72 6.82 1.43
C ALA A 85 -10.93 8.30 1.77
N TYR A 86 -10.25 9.21 1.06
CA TYR A 86 -10.42 10.64 1.19
C TYR A 86 -11.85 11.10 0.92
N LEU A 87 -12.42 10.71 -0.24
CA LEU A 87 -13.76 11.13 -0.63
C LEU A 87 -14.84 10.55 0.28
N THR A 88 -14.67 9.35 0.82
CA THR A 88 -15.59 8.78 1.80
C THR A 88 -15.76 9.72 3.00
N ARG A 89 -14.67 10.23 3.54
CA ARG A 89 -14.67 11.22 4.62
C ARG A 89 -15.20 12.59 4.15
N ALA A 90 -14.68 13.08 3.01
CA ALA A 90 -15.01 14.43 2.51
C ALA A 90 -16.49 14.56 2.11
N GLN A 91 -17.11 13.50 1.59
CA GLN A 91 -18.52 13.45 1.23
C GLN A 91 -19.42 13.00 2.38
N ARG A 92 -18.85 12.71 3.58
CA ARG A 92 -19.58 12.19 4.74
C ARG A 92 -20.39 10.93 4.40
N ALA A 93 -19.81 10.05 3.59
CA ALA A 93 -20.43 8.78 3.25
C ALA A 93 -20.28 7.78 4.42
N SER A 94 -21.18 6.82 4.47
CA SER A 94 -21.20 5.77 5.51
C SER A 94 -20.04 4.79 5.33
N LEU A 95 -19.66 4.54 4.06
CA LEU A 95 -18.65 3.54 3.69
C LEU A 95 -18.01 3.90 2.35
N GLY A 96 -16.71 3.61 2.20
CA GLY A 96 -16.00 3.58 0.93
C GLY A 96 -15.71 2.15 0.50
N VAL A 97 -15.85 1.87 -0.79
CA VAL A 97 -15.53 0.58 -1.40
C VAL A 97 -14.58 0.79 -2.56
N VAL A 98 -13.52 0.01 -2.61
CA VAL A 98 -12.56 0.00 -3.72
C VAL A 98 -12.53 -1.36 -4.37
N ILE A 99 -12.68 -1.38 -5.69
CA ILE A 99 -12.52 -2.57 -6.52
C ILE A 99 -11.12 -2.55 -7.08
N SER A 100 -10.21 -3.28 -6.44
CA SER A 100 -8.81 -3.41 -6.85
C SER A 100 -8.10 -4.58 -6.16
N ALA A 101 -7.14 -5.17 -6.85
CA ALA A 101 -6.16 -6.09 -6.29
C ALA A 101 -4.74 -5.47 -6.23
N SER A 102 -4.63 -4.11 -6.16
CA SER A 102 -3.38 -3.36 -6.03
C SER A 102 -2.37 -3.76 -7.13
N HIS A 103 -1.24 -4.30 -6.74
CA HIS A 103 -0.11 -4.67 -7.61
C HIS A 103 -0.26 -6.04 -8.34
N ASN A 104 -1.34 -6.78 -8.09
CA ASN A 104 -1.56 -8.07 -8.78
C ASN A 104 -1.83 -7.87 -10.29
N PRO A 105 -1.61 -8.89 -11.14
CA PRO A 105 -1.97 -8.86 -12.55
C PRO A 105 -3.49 -8.71 -12.75
N PHE A 106 -3.92 -8.36 -13.95
CA PHE A 106 -5.32 -8.03 -14.28
C PHE A 106 -6.31 -9.18 -14.04
N ALA A 107 -5.83 -10.42 -14.06
CA ALA A 107 -6.66 -11.63 -13.85
C ALA A 107 -7.20 -11.73 -12.42
N ASP A 108 -6.55 -11.06 -11.46
CA ASP A 108 -7.04 -10.96 -10.09
C ASP A 108 -7.82 -9.66 -9.88
N ASN A 109 -8.72 -9.67 -8.90
CA ASN A 109 -9.37 -8.46 -8.39
C ASN A 109 -9.64 -8.59 -6.89
N GLY A 110 -10.14 -7.52 -6.28
CA GLY A 110 -10.44 -7.49 -4.86
C GLY A 110 -11.45 -6.42 -4.51
N ILE A 111 -11.94 -6.50 -3.29
CA ILE A 111 -12.89 -5.51 -2.73
C ILE A 111 -12.36 -5.12 -1.36
N LYS A 112 -12.03 -3.83 -1.22
CA LYS A 112 -11.56 -3.22 0.01
C LYS A 112 -12.64 -2.28 0.56
N PHE A 113 -12.66 -2.11 1.88
CA PHE A 113 -13.65 -1.27 2.55
C PHE A 113 -12.98 -0.23 3.45
N PHE A 114 -13.54 0.98 3.47
CA PHE A 114 -13.13 2.08 4.33
C PHE A 114 -14.31 2.61 5.12
N SER A 115 -14.11 2.86 6.40
CA SER A 115 -15.11 3.48 7.28
C SER A 115 -15.45 4.91 6.84
N ALA A 116 -16.48 5.49 7.44
CA ALA A 116 -16.86 6.89 7.24
C ALA A 116 -15.72 7.89 7.52
N GLN A 117 -14.72 7.49 8.32
CA GLN A 117 -13.51 8.27 8.61
C GLN A 117 -12.38 8.04 7.60
N GLY A 118 -12.58 7.20 6.60
CA GLY A 118 -11.55 6.84 5.62
C GLY A 118 -10.47 5.89 6.16
N ASN A 119 -10.74 5.17 7.23
CA ASN A 119 -9.86 4.18 7.84
C ASN A 119 -10.30 2.77 7.46
N LYS A 120 -9.38 1.80 7.57
CA LYS A 120 -9.73 0.37 7.48
C LYS A 120 -10.73 -0.01 8.56
N LEU A 121 -11.57 -1.01 8.25
CA LEU A 121 -12.59 -1.50 9.17
C LEU A 121 -12.02 -2.50 10.19
N SER A 122 -12.70 -2.63 11.33
CA SER A 122 -12.29 -3.55 12.39
C SER A 122 -12.62 -4.99 12.05
N ASP A 123 -11.91 -5.95 12.66
CA ASP A 123 -12.19 -7.38 12.57
C ASP A 123 -13.64 -7.71 12.98
N ALA A 124 -14.17 -7.02 14.00
CA ALA A 124 -15.54 -7.20 14.45
C ALA A 124 -16.56 -6.86 13.38
N TRP A 125 -16.31 -5.79 12.60
CA TRP A 125 -17.17 -5.41 11.49
C TRP A 125 -17.08 -6.43 10.33
N GLU A 126 -15.87 -6.87 9.98
CA GLU A 126 -15.66 -7.89 8.94
C GLU A 126 -16.38 -9.21 9.29
N LEU A 127 -16.28 -9.64 10.55
CA LEU A 127 -17.00 -10.83 11.05
C LEU A 127 -18.54 -10.66 11.03
N ALA A 128 -19.04 -9.45 11.34
CA ALA A 128 -20.48 -9.17 11.25
C ALA A 128 -20.98 -9.24 9.79
N VAL A 129 -20.19 -8.78 8.83
CA VAL A 129 -20.51 -8.90 7.40
C VAL A 129 -20.49 -10.37 6.96
N GLU A 130 -19.49 -11.17 7.36
CA GLU A 130 -19.45 -12.60 7.02
C GLU A 130 -20.64 -13.37 7.63
N ALA A 131 -21.04 -13.04 8.85
CA ALA A 131 -22.25 -13.62 9.46
C ALA A 131 -23.50 -13.25 8.67
N ALA A 132 -23.65 -11.98 8.25
CA ALA A 132 -24.78 -11.54 7.43
C ALA A 132 -24.78 -12.16 6.02
N LEU A 133 -23.61 -12.48 5.48
CA LEU A 133 -23.46 -13.14 4.17
C LEU A 133 -23.92 -14.59 4.17
N ASP A 134 -23.80 -15.28 5.31
CA ASP A 134 -24.27 -16.67 5.49
C ASP A 134 -25.81 -16.74 5.67
N GLU A 135 -26.50 -15.62 5.93
CA GLU A 135 -27.94 -15.56 6.04
C GLU A 135 -28.63 -15.50 4.65
N VAL A 136 -29.88 -15.93 4.59
CA VAL A 136 -30.70 -15.80 3.37
C VAL A 136 -30.96 -14.30 3.12
N PRO A 137 -30.66 -13.77 1.91
CA PRO A 137 -30.92 -12.38 1.59
C PRO A 137 -32.41 -12.04 1.67
N VAL A 138 -32.73 -10.90 2.28
CA VAL A 138 -34.09 -10.34 2.31
C VAL A 138 -34.06 -8.97 1.65
N TRP A 139 -34.60 -8.89 0.45
CA TRP A 139 -34.67 -7.68 -0.35
C TRP A 139 -35.65 -6.68 0.25
N VAL A 140 -35.35 -5.40 0.21
CA VAL A 140 -36.29 -4.35 0.59
C VAL A 140 -37.37 -4.20 -0.49
N ASP A 141 -38.55 -3.66 -0.12
CA ASP A 141 -39.58 -3.32 -1.07
C ASP A 141 -39.16 -2.18 -2.01
N SER A 142 -39.95 -2.00 -3.10
CA SER A 142 -39.63 -1.00 -4.14
C SER A 142 -39.55 0.44 -3.63
N ALA A 143 -40.26 0.79 -2.56
CA ALA A 143 -40.24 2.13 -2.00
C ALA A 143 -38.93 2.42 -1.21
N ASN A 144 -38.28 1.36 -0.76
CA ASN A 144 -37.09 1.42 0.09
C ASN A 144 -35.76 1.09 -0.62
N LEU A 145 -35.80 0.84 -1.95
CA LEU A 145 -34.59 0.61 -2.75
C LEU A 145 -33.63 1.81 -2.67
N GLY A 146 -32.33 1.53 -2.61
CA GLY A 146 -31.29 2.53 -2.74
C GLY A 146 -31.25 3.11 -4.16
N LYS A 147 -30.64 4.29 -4.30
CA LYS A 147 -30.43 4.98 -5.57
C LYS A 147 -28.96 5.11 -5.87
N THR A 148 -28.59 4.97 -7.14
CA THR A 148 -27.23 5.20 -7.61
C THR A 148 -27.12 6.55 -8.31
N LYS A 149 -26.01 7.24 -8.09
CA LYS A 149 -25.58 8.43 -8.83
C LYS A 149 -24.07 8.36 -9.10
N ARG A 150 -23.59 9.17 -10.05
CA ARG A 150 -22.17 9.34 -10.32
C ARG A 150 -21.67 10.68 -9.74
N LEU A 151 -20.43 10.69 -9.25
CA LEU A 151 -19.71 11.91 -8.85
C LEU A 151 -18.70 12.22 -9.96
N ASP A 152 -19.03 13.14 -10.85
CA ASP A 152 -18.22 13.40 -12.05
C ASP A 152 -16.93 14.15 -11.77
N ASP A 153 -16.85 14.89 -10.65
CA ASP A 153 -15.70 15.67 -10.22
C ASP A 153 -14.79 14.97 -9.20
N ALA A 154 -14.98 13.65 -8.99
CA ALA A 154 -14.23 12.87 -8.02
C ALA A 154 -12.70 13.01 -8.19
N ALA A 155 -12.22 12.89 -9.43
CA ALA A 155 -10.80 13.03 -9.75
C ALA A 155 -10.25 14.43 -9.41
N GLY A 156 -10.98 15.50 -9.78
CA GLY A 156 -10.58 16.87 -9.46
C GLY A 156 -10.48 17.14 -7.97
N ARG A 157 -11.44 16.63 -7.20
CA ARG A 157 -11.41 16.75 -5.72
C ARG A 157 -10.19 16.07 -5.10
N TYR A 158 -9.82 14.90 -5.61
CA TYR A 158 -8.65 14.19 -5.11
C TYR A 158 -7.34 14.85 -5.56
N ILE A 159 -7.27 15.39 -6.79
CA ILE A 159 -6.11 16.19 -7.25
C ILE A 159 -5.90 17.39 -6.32
N GLU A 160 -6.95 18.16 -6.02
CA GLU A 160 -6.85 19.30 -5.09
C GLU A 160 -6.43 18.87 -3.69
N PHE A 161 -6.93 17.74 -3.20
CA PHE A 161 -6.48 17.19 -1.92
C PHE A 161 -4.98 16.86 -1.94
N CYS A 162 -4.49 16.13 -2.95
CA CYS A 162 -3.07 15.81 -3.05
C CYS A 162 -2.21 17.09 -3.06
N LYS A 163 -2.57 18.08 -3.90
CA LYS A 163 -1.86 19.36 -3.97
C LYS A 163 -1.86 20.11 -2.64
N SER A 164 -2.94 20.04 -1.86
CA SER A 164 -3.04 20.69 -0.55
C SER A 164 -2.05 20.13 0.49
N THR A 165 -1.48 18.95 0.25
CA THR A 165 -0.45 18.35 1.13
C THR A 165 0.96 18.85 0.83
N PHE A 166 1.16 19.53 -0.31
CA PHE A 166 2.40 20.19 -0.70
C PHE A 166 2.37 21.65 -0.24
N SER A 167 3.51 22.18 0.22
CA SER A 167 3.57 23.55 0.73
C SER A 167 3.28 24.59 -0.35
N ASN A 168 2.40 25.54 -0.06
CA ASN A 168 2.08 26.66 -0.96
C ASN A 168 3.27 27.62 -1.21
N GLU A 169 4.31 27.55 -0.40
CA GLU A 169 5.53 28.37 -0.55
C GLU A 169 6.52 27.74 -1.55
N LEU A 170 6.27 26.49 -1.98
CA LEU A 170 7.12 25.74 -2.87
C LEU A 170 6.46 25.53 -4.22
N THR A 171 7.26 25.24 -5.24
CA THR A 171 6.80 24.93 -6.60
C THR A 171 7.70 23.87 -7.22
N LEU A 172 7.13 23.05 -8.09
CA LEU A 172 7.89 22.08 -8.89
C LEU A 172 8.34 22.69 -10.24
N LYS A 173 8.17 24.01 -10.42
CA LYS A 173 8.58 24.70 -11.67
C LYS A 173 10.09 24.54 -11.90
N GLY A 174 10.43 24.12 -13.12
CA GLY A 174 11.82 23.88 -13.53
C GLY A 174 12.28 22.42 -13.31
N LEU A 175 11.47 21.60 -12.64
CA LEU A 175 11.73 20.16 -12.51
C LEU A 175 11.03 19.39 -13.62
N LYS A 176 11.72 18.41 -14.19
CA LYS A 176 11.16 17.42 -15.10
C LYS A 176 10.93 16.11 -14.35
N VAL A 177 9.72 15.61 -14.37
CA VAL A 177 9.30 14.43 -13.62
C VAL A 177 8.70 13.38 -14.56
N VAL A 178 9.21 12.15 -14.52
CA VAL A 178 8.55 11.00 -15.16
C VAL A 178 7.58 10.38 -14.17
N VAL A 179 6.33 10.22 -14.58
CA VAL A 179 5.27 9.62 -13.76
C VAL A 179 4.80 8.33 -14.43
N ASP A 180 5.00 7.21 -13.73
CA ASP A 180 4.50 5.88 -14.11
C ASP A 180 3.30 5.52 -13.23
N ALA A 181 2.11 5.52 -13.85
CA ALA A 181 0.86 5.20 -13.16
C ALA A 181 0.44 3.72 -13.30
N ALA A 182 1.35 2.82 -13.67
CA ALA A 182 1.12 1.37 -13.76
C ALA A 182 -0.09 0.96 -14.63
N HIS A 183 -0.54 1.77 -15.59
CA HIS A 183 -1.83 1.64 -16.26
C HIS A 183 -3.01 1.49 -15.28
N GLY A 184 -2.83 1.99 -14.05
CA GLY A 184 -3.73 1.82 -12.92
C GLY A 184 -4.66 3.02 -12.69
N ALA A 185 -5.27 3.06 -11.50
CA ALA A 185 -6.29 4.03 -11.12
C ALA A 185 -5.84 5.51 -11.18
N ALA A 186 -4.53 5.75 -11.06
CA ALA A 186 -3.97 7.10 -11.10
C ALA A 186 -3.61 7.60 -12.52
N TYR A 187 -3.89 6.85 -13.59
CA TYR A 187 -3.42 7.11 -14.95
C TYR A 187 -3.74 8.53 -15.47
N HIS A 188 -4.87 9.10 -15.07
CA HIS A 188 -5.32 10.44 -15.49
C HIS A 188 -5.22 11.50 -14.38
N ILE A 189 -4.85 11.08 -13.17
CA ILE A 189 -4.75 11.92 -11.96
C ILE A 189 -3.29 12.28 -11.69
N ALA A 190 -2.40 11.28 -11.60
CA ALA A 190 -1.03 11.48 -11.20
C ALA A 190 -0.27 12.51 -12.06
N PRO A 191 -0.32 12.45 -13.41
CA PRO A 191 0.34 13.47 -14.23
C PRO A 191 -0.18 14.89 -13.96
N LYS A 192 -1.49 15.04 -13.68
CA LYS A 192 -2.09 16.36 -13.42
C LYS A 192 -1.64 16.95 -12.10
N VAL A 193 -1.53 16.14 -11.04
CA VAL A 193 -1.07 16.59 -9.71
C VAL A 193 0.28 17.30 -9.83
N PHE A 194 1.26 16.66 -10.48
CA PHE A 194 2.61 17.23 -10.61
C PHE A 194 2.65 18.38 -11.61
N HIS A 195 1.92 18.29 -12.73
CA HIS A 195 1.83 19.35 -13.70
C HIS A 195 1.22 20.64 -13.12
N GLU A 196 0.14 20.53 -12.36
CA GLU A 196 -0.53 21.68 -11.73
C GLU A 196 0.32 22.33 -10.61
N LEU A 197 1.31 21.61 -10.06
CA LEU A 197 2.33 22.16 -9.16
C LEU A 197 3.54 22.74 -9.89
N GLY A 198 3.53 22.71 -11.24
CA GLY A 198 4.50 23.39 -12.09
C GLY A 198 5.56 22.50 -12.74
N ALA A 199 5.55 21.18 -12.51
CA ALA A 199 6.52 20.27 -13.14
C ALA A 199 6.31 20.10 -14.65
N ASP A 200 7.41 19.88 -15.38
CA ASP A 200 7.39 19.32 -16.74
C ASP A 200 7.22 17.81 -16.63
N VAL A 201 6.05 17.29 -17.01
CA VAL A 201 5.66 15.90 -16.73
C VAL A 201 5.75 15.04 -17.99
N VAL A 202 6.50 13.94 -17.89
CA VAL A 202 6.50 12.84 -18.87
C VAL A 202 5.70 11.68 -18.28
N ALA A 203 4.55 11.37 -18.86
CA ALA A 203 3.67 10.32 -18.38
C ALA A 203 3.93 8.99 -19.09
N ILE A 204 4.15 7.91 -18.33
CA ILE A 204 4.20 6.53 -18.81
C ILE A 204 3.24 5.68 -17.99
N GLY A 205 2.90 4.47 -18.46
CA GLY A 205 1.91 3.64 -17.75
C GLY A 205 0.53 4.32 -17.62
N CYS A 206 0.14 5.18 -18.58
CA CYS A 206 -1.09 5.99 -18.54
C CYS A 206 -2.09 5.69 -19.65
N ALA A 207 -1.98 4.54 -20.32
CA ALA A 207 -2.89 4.08 -21.38
C ALA A 207 -3.52 2.72 -21.00
N PRO A 208 -4.44 2.68 -20.01
CA PRO A 208 -5.06 1.43 -19.58
C PRO A 208 -5.99 0.86 -20.67
N ASP A 209 -5.91 -0.45 -20.90
CA ASP A 209 -6.80 -1.19 -21.80
C ASP A 209 -7.69 -2.22 -21.07
N GLY A 210 -7.57 -2.27 -19.74
CA GLY A 210 -8.29 -3.19 -18.87
C GLY A 210 -7.54 -4.50 -18.58
N LEU A 211 -6.46 -4.80 -19.33
CA LEU A 211 -5.69 -6.04 -19.23
C LEU A 211 -4.21 -5.80 -18.92
N ASN A 212 -3.77 -4.55 -18.97
CA ASN A 212 -2.35 -4.18 -18.88
C ASN A 212 -1.93 -3.54 -17.54
N ILE A 213 -2.81 -3.51 -16.52
CA ILE A 213 -2.47 -2.96 -15.21
C ILE A 213 -1.25 -3.68 -14.59
N ASN A 214 -0.27 -2.91 -14.10
CA ASN A 214 1.00 -3.42 -13.54
C ASN A 214 1.87 -4.27 -14.51
N HIS A 215 1.54 -4.35 -15.78
CA HIS A 215 2.27 -5.17 -16.72
C HIS A 215 3.52 -4.43 -17.22
N GLU A 216 4.70 -4.87 -16.76
CA GLU A 216 6.02 -4.30 -17.10
C GLU A 216 6.19 -2.80 -16.80
N VAL A 217 5.34 -2.25 -15.94
CA VAL A 217 5.33 -0.85 -15.51
C VAL A 217 4.98 -0.73 -14.02
N GLY A 218 5.16 0.46 -13.46
CA GLY A 218 4.78 0.83 -12.11
C GLY A 218 5.75 0.36 -11.02
N ALA A 219 5.35 0.50 -9.77
CA ALA A 219 6.19 0.31 -8.59
C ALA A 219 6.74 -1.13 -8.43
N THR A 220 6.11 -2.14 -9.03
CA THR A 220 6.59 -3.53 -9.03
C THR A 220 7.51 -3.87 -10.21
N HIS A 221 7.56 -3.01 -11.23
CA HIS A 221 8.40 -3.15 -12.43
C HIS A 221 9.04 -1.81 -12.80
N PRO A 222 9.94 -1.28 -11.95
CA PRO A 222 10.45 0.09 -12.07
C PRO A 222 11.44 0.30 -13.23
N ASP A 223 11.84 -0.76 -13.93
CA ASP A 223 12.80 -0.67 -15.05
C ASP A 223 12.33 0.25 -16.17
N ALA A 224 11.02 0.28 -16.44
CA ALA A 224 10.44 1.19 -17.42
C ALA A 224 10.63 2.65 -17.00
N LEU A 225 10.41 2.95 -15.73
CA LEU A 225 10.62 4.27 -15.14
C LEU A 225 12.09 4.66 -15.21
N VAL A 226 13.03 3.79 -14.83
CA VAL A 226 14.48 4.04 -14.88
C VAL A 226 14.92 4.41 -16.30
N ARG A 227 14.47 3.62 -17.30
CA ARG A 227 14.76 3.93 -18.72
C ARG A 227 14.18 5.26 -19.15
N ALA A 228 12.95 5.57 -18.77
CA ALA A 228 12.28 6.82 -19.13
C ALA A 228 12.92 8.05 -18.49
N VAL A 229 13.33 7.97 -17.22
CA VAL A 229 14.06 9.05 -16.53
C VAL A 229 15.36 9.39 -17.28
N LYS A 230 16.16 8.37 -17.60
CA LYS A 230 17.42 8.56 -18.35
C LYS A 230 17.20 9.11 -19.76
N ALA A 231 16.25 8.55 -20.49
CA ALA A 231 15.95 8.96 -21.87
C ALA A 231 15.44 10.39 -21.99
N ASN A 232 14.71 10.88 -20.97
CA ASN A 232 14.15 12.23 -20.96
C ASN A 232 15.00 13.24 -20.17
N HIS A 233 16.14 12.83 -19.61
CA HIS A 233 16.96 13.65 -18.72
C HIS A 233 16.12 14.28 -17.60
N ALA A 234 15.25 13.48 -16.99
CA ALA A 234 14.37 13.94 -15.94
C ALA A 234 15.08 13.98 -14.58
N ASP A 235 14.65 14.91 -13.73
CA ASP A 235 15.19 15.08 -12.38
C ASP A 235 14.71 13.96 -11.43
N PHE A 236 13.46 13.54 -11.60
CA PHE A 236 12.82 12.51 -10.78
C PHE A 236 11.96 11.57 -11.61
N GLY A 237 11.89 10.33 -11.16
CA GLY A 237 10.91 9.35 -11.57
C GLY A 237 10.03 8.95 -10.39
N ILE A 238 8.72 8.77 -10.64
CA ILE A 238 7.70 8.38 -9.66
C ILE A 238 6.97 7.18 -10.22
N ALA A 239 7.04 6.02 -9.56
CA ALA A 239 6.27 4.84 -9.91
C ALA A 239 5.23 4.57 -8.83
N LEU A 240 3.99 4.44 -9.27
CA LEU A 240 2.85 4.01 -8.47
C LEU A 240 2.50 2.55 -8.81
N ASP A 241 1.73 1.87 -7.96
CA ASP A 241 1.11 0.60 -8.32
C ASP A 241 -0.32 0.79 -8.84
N GLY A 242 -1.00 -0.31 -9.15
CA GLY A 242 -2.29 -0.28 -9.85
C GLY A 242 -3.40 0.51 -9.17
N ASP A 243 -3.40 0.66 -7.84
CA ASP A 243 -4.35 1.48 -7.10
C ASP A 243 -3.69 2.66 -6.36
N ALA A 244 -2.41 2.91 -6.66
CA ALA A 244 -1.62 4.06 -6.26
C ALA A 244 -1.49 4.25 -4.73
N ASP A 245 -1.53 3.17 -3.97
CA ASP A 245 -1.25 3.19 -2.54
C ASP A 245 0.24 2.96 -2.23
N ARG A 246 1.08 2.67 -3.25
CA ARG A 246 2.53 2.45 -3.16
C ARG A 246 3.31 3.42 -4.03
N LEU A 247 4.54 3.68 -3.60
CA LEU A 247 5.50 4.57 -4.24
C LEU A 247 6.88 3.95 -4.34
N GLN A 248 7.50 4.07 -5.50
CA GLN A 248 8.94 3.97 -5.69
C GLN A 248 9.43 5.22 -6.41
N MET A 249 10.64 5.67 -6.14
CA MET A 249 11.19 6.85 -6.81
C MET A 249 12.54 6.56 -7.45
N VAL A 250 12.86 7.31 -8.48
CA VAL A 250 14.13 7.22 -9.22
C VAL A 250 14.73 8.62 -9.33
N ASP A 251 16.04 8.75 -9.14
CA ASP A 251 16.76 10.01 -9.35
C ASP A 251 17.23 10.18 -10.80
N ALA A 252 17.80 11.33 -11.11
CA ALA A 252 18.32 11.67 -12.44
C ALA A 252 19.40 10.69 -12.94
N GLN A 253 20.11 10.00 -12.05
CA GLN A 253 21.13 9.00 -12.37
C GLN A 253 20.52 7.62 -12.63
N GLY A 254 19.23 7.47 -12.36
CA GLY A 254 18.49 6.22 -12.51
C GLY A 254 18.65 5.26 -11.31
N ARG A 255 19.06 5.78 -10.13
CA ARG A 255 19.03 5.03 -8.89
C ARG A 255 17.58 4.91 -8.40
N LEU A 256 17.17 3.68 -8.08
CA LEU A 256 15.88 3.38 -7.48
C LEU A 256 15.97 3.52 -5.96
N TYR A 257 14.95 4.16 -5.38
CA TYR A 257 14.73 4.32 -3.94
C TYR A 257 13.47 3.59 -3.55
N ASN A 258 13.58 2.70 -2.57
CA ASN A 258 12.45 1.91 -2.08
C ASN A 258 11.73 2.61 -0.90
N GLY A 259 10.63 2.02 -0.46
CA GLY A 259 9.83 2.58 0.63
C GLY A 259 10.58 2.78 1.95
N ASP A 260 11.59 1.97 2.25
CA ASP A 260 12.38 2.11 3.48
C ASP A 260 13.22 3.40 3.46
N GLU A 261 13.87 3.70 2.32
CA GLU A 261 14.65 4.92 2.12
C GLU A 261 13.75 6.15 2.10
N LEU A 262 12.60 6.06 1.42
CA LEU A 262 11.62 7.15 1.34
C LEU A 262 10.99 7.44 2.70
N LEU A 263 10.71 6.43 3.52
CA LEU A 263 10.22 6.59 4.89
C LEU A 263 11.24 7.34 5.77
N TYR A 264 12.53 7.01 5.63
CA TYR A 264 13.60 7.74 6.33
C TYR A 264 13.61 9.20 5.91
N LEU A 265 13.56 9.51 4.61
CA LEU A 265 13.53 10.89 4.09
C LEU A 265 12.35 11.69 4.67
N MET A 266 11.15 11.09 4.74
CA MET A 266 9.98 11.74 5.34
C MET A 266 10.18 12.05 6.83
N ALA A 267 10.86 11.19 7.56
CA ALA A 267 11.15 11.42 8.97
C ALA A 267 12.27 12.46 9.16
N ASP A 268 13.32 12.40 8.35
CA ASP A 268 14.45 13.31 8.42
C ASP A 268 14.08 14.75 8.04
N ASP A 269 13.22 14.93 7.02
CA ASP A 269 12.67 16.26 6.64
C ASP A 269 11.93 16.91 7.80
N ARG A 270 11.09 16.16 8.50
CA ARG A 270 10.35 16.69 9.66
C ARG A 270 11.30 17.14 10.77
N LEU A 271 12.31 16.33 11.08
CA LEU A 271 13.33 16.70 12.07
C LEU A 271 14.14 17.94 11.65
N ALA A 272 14.43 18.06 10.35
CA ALA A 272 15.13 19.22 9.81
C ALA A 272 14.30 20.52 9.85
N ASN A 273 12.96 20.38 9.97
CA ASN A 273 12.03 21.51 10.11
C ASN A 273 11.51 21.68 11.55
N ASP A 274 12.25 21.18 12.54
CA ASP A 274 11.92 21.26 13.96
C ASP A 274 10.59 20.62 14.37
N GLU A 275 10.07 19.71 13.52
CA GLU A 275 8.89 18.92 13.87
C GLU A 275 9.29 17.75 14.79
N VAL A 276 8.39 17.40 15.71
CA VAL A 276 8.60 16.28 16.62
C VAL A 276 8.28 14.96 15.94
N VAL A 277 9.27 14.08 15.82
CA VAL A 277 9.11 12.70 15.33
C VAL A 277 9.46 11.73 16.47
N PRO A 278 8.51 11.38 17.34
CA PRO A 278 8.80 10.52 18.49
C PRO A 278 9.18 9.10 18.07
N GLY A 279 8.63 8.63 16.95
CA GLY A 279 8.95 7.31 16.42
C GLY A 279 8.37 7.06 15.04
N VAL A 280 8.88 6.00 14.42
CA VAL A 280 8.50 5.50 13.10
C VAL A 280 8.18 4.01 13.21
N VAL A 281 7.13 3.58 12.54
CA VAL A 281 6.75 2.16 12.45
C VAL A 281 7.15 1.61 11.07
N GLY A 282 8.05 0.64 11.06
CA GLY A 282 8.33 -0.19 9.88
C GLY A 282 7.74 -1.58 10.04
N THR A 283 8.15 -2.50 9.17
CA THR A 283 7.76 -3.91 9.29
C THR A 283 8.95 -4.80 9.65
N LEU A 284 8.69 -6.07 9.88
CA LEU A 284 9.75 -7.08 10.02
C LEU A 284 10.69 -7.11 8.80
N MET A 285 10.25 -6.61 7.64
CA MET A 285 11.05 -6.57 6.42
C MET A 285 11.84 -5.28 6.22
N THR A 286 11.54 -4.22 6.98
CA THR A 286 12.26 -2.94 6.88
C THR A 286 13.76 -3.13 7.11
N ASN A 287 14.57 -2.59 6.22
CA ASN A 287 16.02 -2.73 6.26
C ASN A 287 16.61 -2.15 7.57
N MET A 288 17.54 -2.88 8.18
CA MET A 288 18.12 -2.50 9.46
C MET A 288 18.88 -1.18 9.40
N ALA A 289 19.43 -0.81 8.26
CA ALA A 289 20.14 0.47 8.08
C ALA A 289 19.23 1.67 8.41
N VAL A 290 17.95 1.59 8.03
CA VAL A 290 16.95 2.64 8.31
C VAL A 290 16.66 2.75 9.79
N GLU A 291 16.46 1.62 10.48
CA GLU A 291 16.31 1.59 11.94
C GLU A 291 17.51 2.21 12.66
N VAL A 292 18.73 1.83 12.25
CA VAL A 292 19.98 2.37 12.82
C VAL A 292 20.10 3.88 12.57
N ALA A 293 19.76 4.34 11.36
CA ALA A 293 19.82 5.76 11.01
C ALA A 293 18.81 6.59 11.81
N LEU A 294 17.58 6.13 11.95
CA LEU A 294 16.54 6.79 12.75
C LEU A 294 16.92 6.85 14.23
N LYS A 295 17.45 5.77 14.80
CA LYS A 295 17.93 5.75 16.19
C LYS A 295 19.06 6.75 16.44
N LYS A 296 19.98 6.93 15.49
CA LYS A 296 21.04 7.97 15.58
C LYS A 296 20.47 9.38 15.59
N ARG A 297 19.31 9.60 14.98
CA ARG A 297 18.56 10.87 15.00
C ARG A 297 17.69 11.03 16.24
N GLY A 298 17.71 10.08 17.18
CA GLY A 298 16.88 10.09 18.39
C GLY A 298 15.44 9.64 18.18
N VAL A 299 15.12 9.07 17.02
CA VAL A 299 13.77 8.58 16.67
C VAL A 299 13.64 7.13 17.10
N GLN A 300 12.56 6.79 17.82
CA GLN A 300 12.24 5.41 18.15
C GLN A 300 11.79 4.66 16.89
N PHE A 301 12.10 3.36 16.83
CA PHE A 301 11.68 2.51 15.73
C PHE A 301 10.98 1.24 16.23
N VAL A 302 9.80 0.94 15.69
CA VAL A 302 9.02 -0.26 16.03
C VAL A 302 8.79 -1.07 14.77
N ARG A 303 8.94 -2.40 14.88
CA ARG A 303 8.68 -3.35 13.79
C ARG A 303 7.30 -4.01 13.97
N ALA A 304 6.38 -3.67 13.09
CA ALA A 304 5.11 -4.37 12.95
C ALA A 304 5.27 -5.68 12.16
N LYS A 305 4.27 -6.55 12.21
CA LYS A 305 4.13 -7.62 11.22
C LYS A 305 4.00 -7.03 9.81
N VAL A 306 4.33 -7.82 8.79
CA VAL A 306 4.18 -7.40 7.39
C VAL A 306 2.69 -7.21 7.05
N GLY A 307 2.36 -6.06 6.48
CA GLY A 307 1.02 -5.63 6.11
C GLY A 307 0.65 -4.29 6.77
N ASP A 308 0.13 -3.39 5.96
CA ASP A 308 -0.22 -2.02 6.33
C ASP A 308 -1.17 -1.93 7.55
N ARG A 309 -2.08 -2.89 7.70
CA ARG A 309 -2.97 -3.00 8.87
C ARG A 309 -2.17 -3.04 10.17
N TYR A 310 -1.12 -3.86 10.25
CA TYR A 310 -0.30 -4.00 11.45
C TYR A 310 0.56 -2.76 11.70
N VAL A 311 0.99 -2.08 10.63
CA VAL A 311 1.68 -0.79 10.75
C VAL A 311 0.73 0.26 11.35
N LEU A 312 -0.51 0.35 10.85
CA LEU A 312 -1.54 1.24 11.38
C LEU A 312 -1.90 0.95 12.85
N GLU A 313 -2.00 -0.33 13.24
CA GLU A 313 -2.25 -0.74 14.62
C GLU A 313 -1.14 -0.26 15.57
N GLU A 314 0.15 -0.43 15.20
CA GLU A 314 1.27 0.05 16.01
C GLU A 314 1.36 1.58 16.02
N LEU A 315 1.07 2.27 14.90
CA LEU A 315 0.99 3.73 14.85
C LEU A 315 -0.08 4.26 15.81
N ALA A 316 -1.28 3.66 15.81
CA ALA A 316 -2.37 4.05 16.71
C ALA A 316 -2.01 3.80 18.18
N LYS A 317 -1.40 2.67 18.50
CA LYS A 317 -0.97 2.29 19.85
C LYS A 317 0.06 3.27 20.42
N HIS A 318 1.00 3.74 19.61
CA HIS A 318 2.06 4.67 20.01
C HIS A 318 1.67 6.14 19.80
N GLN A 319 0.54 6.41 19.13
CA GLN A 319 0.12 7.76 18.71
C GLN A 319 1.18 8.42 17.79
N TRP A 320 1.82 7.62 16.94
CA TRP A 320 2.79 8.09 15.96
C TRP A 320 2.15 8.30 14.60
N LEU A 321 2.80 9.10 13.77
CA LEU A 321 2.25 9.57 12.50
C LEU A 321 2.92 8.94 11.27
N LEU A 322 4.18 8.50 11.39
CA LEU A 322 4.98 8.00 10.27
C LEU A 322 5.20 6.50 10.36
N GLY A 323 4.93 5.81 9.27
CA GLY A 323 5.21 4.40 9.13
C GLY A 323 5.20 3.96 7.68
N GLY A 324 5.57 2.70 7.42
CA GLY A 324 5.50 2.17 6.05
C GLY A 324 6.24 0.87 5.87
N GLU A 325 6.29 0.46 4.62
CA GLU A 325 6.89 -0.79 4.16
C GLU A 325 7.88 -0.52 3.01
N GLY A 326 8.92 -1.33 2.91
CA GLY A 326 9.87 -1.27 1.80
C GLY A 326 9.23 -1.43 0.41
N SER A 327 8.04 -2.02 0.34
CA SER A 327 7.22 -2.10 -0.87
C SER A 327 6.70 -0.75 -1.38
N GLY A 328 6.87 0.33 -0.59
CA GLY A 328 6.44 1.69 -0.95
C GLY A 328 5.10 2.11 -0.38
N HIS A 329 4.41 1.27 0.40
CA HIS A 329 3.21 1.69 1.12
C HIS A 329 3.63 2.55 2.33
N LEU A 330 3.53 3.87 2.18
CA LEU A 330 3.99 4.87 3.14
C LEU A 330 2.80 5.57 3.80
N LEU A 331 2.90 5.78 5.09
CA LEU A 331 1.89 6.39 5.94
C LEU A 331 2.41 7.69 6.54
N ALA A 332 1.66 8.77 6.31
CA ALA A 332 1.81 10.07 6.96
C ALA A 332 0.43 10.47 7.49
N LEU A 333 0.08 10.03 8.72
CA LEU A 333 -1.28 10.09 9.23
C LEU A 333 -1.78 11.51 9.53
N ASP A 334 -0.88 12.50 9.56
CA ASP A 334 -1.21 13.93 9.58
C ASP A 334 -1.64 14.45 8.19
N LYS A 335 -1.30 13.74 7.12
CA LYS A 335 -1.66 14.10 5.74
C LYS A 335 -2.85 13.28 5.24
N HIS A 336 -2.79 11.96 5.42
CA HIS A 336 -3.85 11.04 4.97
C HIS A 336 -4.06 9.89 5.95
N THR A 337 -5.25 9.31 5.94
CA THR A 337 -5.64 8.21 6.85
C THR A 337 -5.16 6.83 6.40
N THR A 338 -4.62 6.72 5.21
CA THR A 338 -4.08 5.48 4.61
C THR A 338 -2.83 5.77 3.78
N GLY A 339 -2.13 4.75 3.31
CA GLY A 339 -1.02 4.92 2.37
C GLY A 339 -1.48 5.56 1.08
N ASP A 340 -0.68 6.51 0.60
CA ASP A 340 -0.98 7.30 -0.60
C ASP A 340 0.34 7.59 -1.34
N GLY A 341 0.49 6.96 -2.51
CA GLY A 341 1.71 7.11 -3.31
C GLY A 341 1.91 8.53 -3.82
N LEU A 342 0.83 9.26 -4.16
CA LEU A 342 0.92 10.64 -4.62
C LEU A 342 1.28 11.60 -3.50
N VAL A 343 0.62 11.51 -2.36
CA VAL A 343 0.94 12.31 -1.18
C VAL A 343 2.36 12.05 -0.72
N SER A 344 2.78 10.77 -0.68
CA SER A 344 4.15 10.40 -0.31
C SER A 344 5.19 10.98 -1.28
N ALA A 345 4.95 10.88 -2.60
CA ALA A 345 5.83 11.48 -3.61
C ALA A 345 5.95 13.00 -3.42
N LEU A 346 4.84 13.68 -3.13
CA LEU A 346 4.83 15.11 -2.87
C LEU A 346 5.63 15.48 -1.62
N GLN A 347 5.58 14.67 -0.54
CA GLN A 347 6.40 14.89 0.65
C GLN A 347 7.89 14.77 0.33
N ILE A 348 8.31 13.77 -0.47
CA ILE A 348 9.72 13.61 -0.88
C ILE A 348 10.17 14.76 -1.79
N LEU A 349 9.36 15.13 -2.79
CA LEU A 349 9.69 16.27 -3.66
C LEU A 349 9.78 17.57 -2.86
N GLN A 350 8.88 17.78 -1.89
CA GLN A 350 8.93 18.93 -0.99
C GLN A 350 10.26 18.98 -0.21
N THR A 351 10.72 17.83 0.30
CA THR A 351 12.00 17.70 0.99
C THR A 351 13.17 18.12 0.07
N CYS A 352 13.20 17.60 -1.15
CA CYS A 352 14.25 17.91 -2.12
C CYS A 352 14.24 19.39 -2.53
N VAL A 353 13.06 19.94 -2.84
CA VAL A 353 12.92 21.36 -3.26
C VAL A 353 13.28 22.30 -2.11
N ARG A 354 12.81 22.03 -0.90
CA ARG A 354 13.09 22.87 0.28
C ARG A 354 14.56 22.90 0.65
N SER A 355 15.21 21.74 0.63
CA SER A 355 16.65 21.63 0.98
C SER A 355 17.59 22.02 -0.16
N GLY A 356 17.12 22.06 -1.41
CA GLY A 356 17.95 22.20 -2.60
C GLY A 356 18.88 21.00 -2.83
N SER A 357 18.60 19.84 -2.23
CA SER A 357 19.42 18.63 -2.27
C SER A 357 18.73 17.48 -3.01
N SER A 358 19.53 16.64 -3.65
CA SER A 358 19.05 15.39 -4.24
C SER A 358 18.72 14.34 -3.17
N MET A 359 17.90 13.34 -3.52
CA MET A 359 17.65 12.20 -2.63
C MET A 359 18.95 11.48 -2.23
N ALA A 360 19.93 11.38 -3.14
CA ALA A 360 21.23 10.77 -2.86
C ALA A 360 22.03 11.53 -1.79
N GLU A 361 22.02 12.87 -1.84
CA GLU A 361 22.69 13.71 -0.85
C GLU A 361 22.01 13.62 0.52
N LEU A 362 20.69 13.61 0.55
CA LEU A 362 19.90 13.47 1.78
C LEU A 362 20.09 12.09 2.43
N LEU A 363 20.32 11.04 1.64
CA LEU A 363 20.56 9.67 2.09
C LEU A 363 22.05 9.28 2.20
N LYS A 364 22.98 10.25 2.10
CA LYS A 364 24.44 9.96 2.11
C LYS A 364 24.91 9.13 3.30
N ASP A 365 24.25 9.26 4.44
CA ASP A 365 24.56 8.55 5.69
C ASP A 365 23.72 7.26 5.90
N VAL A 366 22.87 6.92 4.91
CA VAL A 366 21.99 5.75 4.95
C VAL A 366 22.33 4.85 3.76
N THR A 367 23.05 3.77 4.03
CA THR A 367 23.32 2.73 3.03
C THR A 367 22.59 1.47 3.46
N LEU A 368 21.64 1.01 2.64
CA LEU A 368 20.90 -0.22 2.94
C LEU A 368 21.84 -1.39 3.10
N PHE A 369 21.60 -2.21 4.11
CA PHE A 369 22.37 -3.42 4.31
C PHE A 369 22.00 -4.44 3.24
N PRO A 370 23.00 -5.11 2.62
CA PRO A 370 22.75 -6.28 1.79
C PRO A 370 21.86 -7.30 2.50
N GLN A 371 20.86 -7.81 1.77
CA GLN A 371 19.89 -8.77 2.27
C GLN A 371 19.95 -10.06 1.44
N THR A 372 20.15 -11.19 2.12
CA THR A 372 20.08 -12.52 1.51
C THR A 372 18.83 -13.23 1.99
N LEU A 373 18.04 -13.72 1.04
CA LEU A 373 16.82 -14.50 1.29
C LEU A 373 16.95 -15.89 0.69
N ILE A 374 16.91 -16.93 1.53
CA ILE A 374 16.94 -18.32 1.12
C ILE A 374 15.59 -18.96 1.45
N ASN A 375 14.95 -19.54 0.41
CA ASN A 375 13.74 -20.32 0.57
C ASN A 375 14.08 -21.79 0.80
N VAL A 376 13.77 -22.33 1.98
CA VAL A 376 14.00 -23.73 2.32
C VAL A 376 12.68 -24.49 2.29
N ARG A 377 12.55 -25.45 1.39
CA ARG A 377 11.36 -26.31 1.29
C ARG A 377 11.36 -27.31 2.45
N LEU A 378 10.28 -27.35 3.20
CA LEU A 378 10.11 -28.30 4.31
C LEU A 378 9.60 -29.65 3.81
N ARG A 379 9.98 -30.73 4.50
CA ARG A 379 9.35 -32.05 4.32
C ARG A 379 7.93 -32.03 4.90
N PRO A 380 7.00 -32.81 4.37
CA PRO A 380 5.67 -32.93 4.97
C PRO A 380 5.73 -33.28 6.46
N GLY A 381 5.08 -32.47 7.31
CA GLY A 381 5.06 -32.68 8.76
C GLY A 381 6.32 -32.22 9.51
N GLN A 382 7.31 -31.61 8.86
CA GLN A 382 8.49 -31.08 9.52
C GLN A 382 8.15 -29.82 10.32
N ASP A 383 8.31 -29.91 11.64
CA ASP A 383 8.21 -28.77 12.56
C ASP A 383 9.57 -28.05 12.64
N TRP A 384 9.74 -26.99 11.84
CA TRP A 384 10.96 -26.20 11.84
C TRP A 384 11.16 -25.38 13.11
N GLN A 385 10.07 -25.05 13.82
CA GLN A 385 10.12 -24.23 15.04
C GLN A 385 10.74 -24.99 16.21
N SER A 386 10.65 -26.32 16.22
CA SER A 386 11.29 -27.19 17.23
C SER A 386 12.73 -27.59 16.89
N ASN A 387 13.28 -27.15 15.74
CA ASN A 387 14.62 -27.51 15.31
C ASN A 387 15.71 -26.82 16.15
N GLU A 388 16.27 -27.50 17.11
CA GLU A 388 17.30 -26.96 18.04
C GLU A 388 18.62 -26.59 17.35
N ARG A 389 18.97 -27.28 16.24
CA ARG A 389 20.18 -26.91 15.45
C ARG A 389 19.98 -25.56 14.79
N MET A 390 18.80 -25.31 14.21
CA MET A 390 18.46 -24.03 13.63
C MET A 390 18.47 -22.93 14.69
N LYS A 391 17.84 -23.13 15.85
CA LYS A 391 17.83 -22.13 16.92
C LYS A 391 19.24 -21.77 17.39
N THR A 392 20.09 -22.78 17.57
CA THR A 392 21.49 -22.59 17.95
C THR A 392 22.27 -21.80 16.93
N GLU A 393 22.11 -22.10 15.62
CA GLU A 393 22.80 -21.38 14.56
C GLU A 393 22.27 -19.95 14.42
N VAL A 394 20.97 -19.72 14.63
CA VAL A 394 20.40 -18.36 14.67
C VAL A 394 21.02 -17.55 15.80
N GLN A 395 21.05 -18.06 17.03
CA GLN A 395 21.66 -17.37 18.18
C GLN A 395 23.13 -17.04 17.96
N LYS A 396 23.87 -17.99 17.36
CA LYS A 396 25.27 -17.79 17.01
C LYS A 396 25.43 -16.69 15.95
N THR A 397 24.59 -16.71 14.92
CA THR A 397 24.59 -15.70 13.87
C THR A 397 24.19 -14.31 14.39
N GLU A 398 23.18 -14.22 15.25
CA GLU A 398 22.79 -12.96 15.90
C GLU A 398 23.91 -12.41 16.78
N ALA A 399 24.61 -13.28 17.52
CA ALA A 399 25.79 -12.89 18.32
C ALA A 399 26.97 -12.45 17.46
N GLU A 400 27.15 -13.02 16.26
CA GLU A 400 28.16 -12.62 15.28
C GLU A 400 27.83 -11.26 14.66
N LEU A 401 26.58 -11.06 14.24
CA LEU A 401 26.11 -9.85 13.56
C LEU A 401 25.96 -8.65 14.51
N LYS A 402 25.49 -8.87 15.73
CA LYS A 402 25.22 -7.80 16.72
C LYS A 402 24.41 -6.64 16.09
N ASP A 403 24.96 -5.42 16.19
CA ASP A 403 24.37 -4.19 15.65
C ASP A 403 24.67 -3.97 14.15
N THR A 404 25.32 -4.94 13.49
CA THR A 404 25.71 -4.84 12.09
C THR A 404 24.91 -5.71 11.14
N GLY A 405 23.88 -6.38 11.67
CA GLY A 405 22.99 -7.24 10.89
C GLY A 405 21.91 -7.87 11.74
N ARG A 406 21.05 -8.65 11.11
CA ARG A 406 19.97 -9.37 11.79
C ARG A 406 19.53 -10.62 11.02
N VAL A 407 18.84 -11.49 11.72
CA VAL A 407 18.22 -12.71 11.16
C VAL A 407 16.69 -12.59 11.26
N LEU A 408 15.98 -13.02 10.22
CA LEU A 408 14.54 -13.19 10.23
C LEU A 408 14.18 -14.53 9.60
N ILE A 409 13.49 -15.39 10.36
CA ILE A 409 12.99 -16.66 9.86
C ILE A 409 11.46 -16.65 9.95
N ARG A 410 10.82 -17.00 8.84
CA ARG A 410 9.35 -17.06 8.78
C ARG A 410 8.85 -18.15 7.85
N ALA A 411 7.72 -18.74 8.18
CA ALA A 411 6.99 -19.60 7.24
C ALA A 411 6.45 -18.78 6.07
N SER A 412 6.38 -19.38 4.89
CA SER A 412 5.60 -18.86 3.78
C SER A 412 4.10 -19.03 4.08
N GLY A 413 3.29 -18.03 3.76
CA GLY A 413 1.83 -18.13 3.93
C GLY A 413 1.14 -18.97 2.87
N THR A 414 1.81 -19.24 1.73
CA THR A 414 1.21 -19.87 0.54
C THR A 414 1.87 -21.17 0.12
N GLU A 415 3.09 -21.43 0.56
CA GLU A 415 3.88 -22.59 0.15
C GLU A 415 4.48 -23.30 1.37
N PRO A 416 4.73 -24.61 1.33
CA PRO A 416 5.36 -25.39 2.39
C PRO A 416 6.88 -25.11 2.45
N LEU A 417 7.25 -23.86 2.72
CA LEU A 417 8.65 -23.45 2.85
C LEU A 417 8.84 -22.44 3.98
N VAL A 418 10.07 -22.40 4.48
CA VAL A 418 10.56 -21.40 5.43
C VAL A 418 11.49 -20.46 4.69
N ARG A 419 11.32 -19.17 4.94
CA ARG A 419 12.17 -18.11 4.42
C ARG A 419 13.18 -17.73 5.48
N VAL A 420 14.45 -17.93 5.16
CA VAL A 420 15.60 -17.50 5.96
C VAL A 420 16.12 -16.21 5.35
N MET A 421 16.01 -15.11 6.07
CA MET A 421 16.54 -13.82 5.66
C MET A 421 17.63 -13.38 6.62
N VAL A 422 18.77 -12.95 6.09
CA VAL A 422 19.86 -12.33 6.84
C VAL A 422 20.21 -11.00 6.18
N GLU A 423 20.30 -9.96 6.99
CA GLU A 423 20.88 -8.68 6.62
C GLU A 423 22.23 -8.53 7.31
N ALA A 424 23.24 -8.03 6.60
CA ALA A 424 24.53 -7.67 7.16
C ALA A 424 25.13 -6.49 6.39
N ARG A 425 26.12 -5.80 6.97
CA ARG A 425 26.83 -4.70 6.26
C ARG A 425 27.60 -5.19 5.05
N ASP A 426 28.01 -6.45 5.07
CA ASP A 426 28.77 -7.11 4.00
C ASP A 426 27.93 -8.23 3.36
N GLU A 427 27.86 -8.23 2.04
CA GLU A 427 27.04 -9.18 1.28
C GLU A 427 27.53 -10.62 1.44
N ALA A 428 28.85 -10.84 1.46
CA ALA A 428 29.42 -12.18 1.65
C ALA A 428 29.09 -12.72 3.05
N GLN A 429 29.09 -11.86 4.07
CA GLN A 429 28.66 -12.23 5.41
C GLN A 429 27.16 -12.58 5.45
N ALA A 430 26.29 -11.75 4.83
CA ALA A 430 24.86 -12.05 4.76
C ALA A 430 24.59 -13.41 4.10
N ASN A 431 25.25 -13.67 2.97
CA ASN A 431 25.15 -14.94 2.23
C ASN A 431 25.62 -16.13 3.07
N ALA A 432 26.80 -16.03 3.68
CA ALA A 432 27.37 -17.11 4.49
C ALA A 432 26.49 -17.46 5.70
N CYS A 433 25.98 -16.45 6.40
CA CYS A 433 25.11 -16.61 7.54
C CYS A 433 23.75 -17.22 7.13
N ALA A 434 23.14 -16.72 6.06
CA ALA A 434 21.88 -17.26 5.56
C ALA A 434 22.01 -18.73 5.14
N GLN A 435 23.11 -19.10 4.48
CA GLN A 435 23.36 -20.47 4.05
C GLN A 435 23.55 -21.42 5.25
N ARG A 436 24.35 -21.05 6.26
CA ARG A 436 24.53 -21.85 7.48
C ARG A 436 23.19 -22.18 8.16
N ILE A 437 22.32 -21.17 8.27
CA ILE A 437 20.98 -21.39 8.85
C ILE A 437 20.11 -22.28 7.96
N ALA A 438 20.10 -22.04 6.66
CA ALA A 438 19.32 -22.83 5.69
C ALA A 438 19.75 -24.31 5.71
N ASP A 439 21.03 -24.61 5.82
CA ASP A 439 21.57 -25.98 5.87
C ASP A 439 21.06 -26.75 7.09
N THR A 440 20.79 -26.08 8.23
CA THR A 440 20.20 -26.72 9.42
C THR A 440 18.76 -27.16 9.23
N LEU A 441 18.04 -26.56 8.29
CA LEU A 441 16.64 -26.86 7.97
C LEU A 441 16.51 -27.95 6.90
N SER A 442 17.55 -28.11 6.07
CA SER A 442 17.59 -29.06 4.95
C SER A 442 18.10 -30.45 5.36
N ALA A 443 18.71 -30.58 6.53
CA ALA A 443 19.37 -31.78 7.05
C ALA A 443 18.39 -32.82 7.64
#